data_01bebfd085f9de0ade7bda9272dc8765
#
_entry.id   01bebfd085f9de0ade7bda9272dc8765
#
_cell.length_a   1.000
_cell.length_b   1.000
_cell.length_c   1.000
_cell.angle_alpha   90.00
_cell.angle_beta   90.00
_cell.angle_gamma   90.00
#
_symmetry.space_group_name_H-M   'P 1'
#
loop_
_entity.id
_entity.type
_entity.pdbx_description
1 polymer ?
#
loop_
_entity_poly.entity_id
_entity_poly.type
_entity_poly.pdbx_seq_one_letter_code
_entity_poly.pdbx_strand_id
1 'polypeptide(L)'
;MCGTRVHASVRHCLIGRDARLRDNPPGAGARASFSEYRMPRKRNPSKRKQPVRSVTQEELPLLDLRAADLPPAPPPDTSRPADASVRSTRTIEFLLRALPPGWRDKTRDLLVLVRMDRPIGALLLLWPTWWALWLAADGFPPWKYLIVFTVGVFVMRAAGCAMNDFADRKLDPLVQRTAGRPLAAGRVRPHEAVLTFVVLALIGFALVLAFTNRLTIYLSFAGAALAALYPFSKRYTQLPQVVLGAAFGWGIPMAFAAITNGLPPVCWLLFLGNVLFSTIYDTEYAMVDREDDLRAGAKSTAILFGEADLPILGILMATLLFTLLLVGQRAQLDWPFLVGLGVALLLFAWQLWNMRWRQRDACFAAFRNNNWVGGVVWLGMVVALAMK
;
A
#
# COMPACT_ATOMS: atom_id res chain seq x y z
N MET A 1 -53.66 26.94 -14.54
CA MET A 1 -53.92 28.04 -13.59
C MET A 1 -52.62 28.28 -12.85
N CYS A 2 -52.13 29.46 -13.07
CA CYS A 2 -51.27 30.33 -12.28
C CYS A 2 -49.94 29.75 -11.78
N GLY A 3 -48.79 30.12 -12.26
CA GLY A 3 -48.25 31.47 -12.55
C GLY A 3 -47.55 31.97 -11.30
N THR A 4 -46.31 32.34 -11.27
CA THR A 4 -45.48 33.40 -11.79
C THR A 4 -44.08 33.29 -11.17
N ARG A 5 -42.95 33.32 -11.93
CA ARG A 5 -42.08 34.48 -12.23
C ARG A 5 -41.39 35.08 -10.97
N VAL A 6 -40.13 35.37 -10.95
CA VAL A 6 -38.96 35.84 -11.70
C VAL A 6 -38.14 36.84 -10.83
N HIS A 7 -36.86 36.94 -10.93
CA HIS A 7 -35.83 38.00 -11.04
C HIS A 7 -34.60 37.69 -10.20
N ALA A 8 -33.47 37.43 -10.72
CA ALA A 8 -32.45 38.22 -11.43
C ALA A 8 -32.12 39.58 -10.79
N SER A 9 -30.90 39.72 -10.26
CA SER A 9 -30.20 41.00 -10.28
C SER A 9 -28.67 40.80 -10.19
N VAL A 10 -28.03 41.12 -11.29
CA VAL A 10 -26.64 41.47 -11.47
C VAL A 10 -26.45 42.89 -11.03
N ARG A 11 -25.38 43.24 -10.31
CA ARG A 11 -24.75 44.58 -10.41
C ARG A 11 -23.29 44.53 -10.13
N HIS A 12 -22.55 44.95 -11.16
CA HIS A 12 -21.21 45.52 -11.17
C HIS A 12 -21.05 46.68 -10.17
N CYS A 13 -19.86 46.87 -9.63
CA CYS A 13 -19.32 48.18 -9.42
C CYS A 13 -17.79 48.19 -9.63
N LEU A 14 -17.42 48.95 -10.64
CA LEU A 14 -16.08 49.41 -11.00
C LEU A 14 -15.77 50.74 -10.30
N ILE A 15 -14.51 51.08 -10.22
CA ILE A 15 -13.91 52.43 -10.22
C ILE A 15 -13.47 53.03 -8.87
N GLY A 16 -12.16 53.43 -8.88
CA GLY A 16 -11.61 54.40 -7.96
C GLY A 16 -10.08 54.39 -7.92
N ARG A 17 -9.48 54.96 -8.98
CA ARG A 17 -8.18 55.65 -9.07
C ARG A 17 -7.99 56.58 -7.86
N ASP A 18 -6.75 56.69 -7.34
CA ASP A 18 -5.99 57.96 -7.51
C ASP A 18 -4.53 57.77 -7.14
N ALA A 19 -3.72 58.46 -7.97
CA ALA A 19 -2.31 58.63 -7.97
C ALA A 19 -1.88 59.72 -6.97
N ARG A 20 -0.68 59.65 -6.41
CA ARG A 20 0.18 60.87 -6.17
C ARG A 20 1.64 60.55 -6.28
N LEU A 21 2.24 61.16 -7.27
CA LEU A 21 3.66 61.47 -7.47
C LEU A 21 4.23 62.35 -6.34
N ARG A 22 5.48 62.17 -6.00
CA ARG A 22 6.42 63.25 -5.63
C ARG A 22 7.87 62.78 -5.86
N ASP A 23 8.48 63.24 -6.88
CA ASP A 23 9.64 64.11 -7.06
C ASP A 23 11.00 63.68 -6.47
N ASN A 24 11.93 63.58 -7.43
CA ASN A 24 13.39 63.62 -7.36
C ASN A 24 13.89 65.03 -6.97
N PRO A 25 15.16 65.34 -6.66
CA PRO A 25 16.33 65.05 -7.48
C PRO A 25 17.72 64.97 -6.72
N PRO A 26 18.86 65.30 -7.33
CA PRO A 26 19.87 64.36 -7.82
C PRO A 26 21.24 64.56 -7.16
N GLY A 27 22.19 63.65 -7.40
CA GLY A 27 23.59 63.96 -7.09
C GLY A 27 24.59 62.82 -7.21
N ALA A 28 25.47 63.02 -8.20
CA ALA A 28 26.88 62.60 -8.26
C ALA A 28 27.24 61.12 -8.40
N GLY A 29 27.59 60.58 -9.52
CA GLY A 29 28.93 60.64 -10.08
C GLY A 29 29.89 59.60 -9.50
N ALA A 30 29.99 58.44 -10.16
CA ALA A 30 31.22 57.65 -10.11
C ALA A 30 31.36 56.81 -11.38
N ARG A 31 32.36 57.15 -12.17
CA ARG A 31 32.84 56.37 -13.33
C ARG A 31 33.42 55.06 -12.86
N ALA A 32 32.97 53.93 -13.38
CA ALA A 32 33.67 52.65 -13.29
C ALA A 32 34.13 52.27 -14.71
N SER A 33 35.40 52.05 -14.80
CA SER A 33 36.21 51.73 -15.97
C SER A 33 35.88 50.35 -16.56
N PHE A 34 35.76 50.30 -17.87
CA PHE A 34 35.82 49.09 -18.67
C PHE A 34 37.20 48.45 -18.54
N SER A 35 37.29 47.24 -18.02
CA SER A 35 38.46 46.39 -18.12
C SER A 35 38.17 45.25 -19.09
N GLU A 36 39.02 45.19 -20.08
CA GLU A 36 39.06 44.27 -21.22
C GLU A 36 38.98 42.81 -20.79
N TYR A 37 38.01 42.08 -21.34
CA TYR A 37 37.92 40.63 -21.25
C TYR A 37 38.78 40.03 -22.38
N ARG A 38 40.00 39.57 -22.02
CA ARG A 38 40.92 38.86 -22.92
C ARG A 38 40.51 37.41 -23.05
N MET A 39 40.08 36.98 -24.25
CA MET A 39 39.85 35.56 -24.58
C MET A 39 41.16 34.76 -24.55
N PRO A 40 41.17 33.55 -23.97
CA PRO A 40 42.34 32.67 -24.05
C PRO A 40 42.44 31.97 -25.41
N ARG A 41 43.66 31.97 -25.95
CA ARG A 41 44.04 31.38 -27.25
C ARG A 41 43.78 29.85 -27.23
N LYS A 42 43.25 29.34 -28.34
CA LYS A 42 43.11 27.89 -28.66
C LYS A 42 44.50 27.20 -28.59
N ARG A 43 44.62 26.25 -27.70
CA ARG A 43 45.70 25.25 -27.71
C ARG A 43 45.25 24.01 -28.45
N ASN A 44 46.09 23.58 -29.41
CA ASN A 44 45.95 22.40 -30.25
C ASN A 44 46.09 21.12 -29.41
N PRO A 45 45.18 20.12 -29.42
CA PRO A 45 45.37 18.90 -28.70
C PRO A 45 46.13 17.90 -29.55
N SER A 46 47.41 17.67 -29.21
CA SER A 46 48.14 16.51 -29.68
C SER A 46 47.55 15.23 -29.07
N LYS A 47 47.21 14.28 -29.92
CA LYS A 47 46.66 12.96 -29.63
C LYS A 47 47.54 12.18 -28.65
N ARG A 48 47.06 11.96 -27.44
CA ARG A 48 47.50 10.86 -26.59
C ARG A 48 46.26 10.00 -26.31
N LYS A 49 46.20 8.81 -26.93
CA LYS A 49 45.23 7.76 -26.62
C LYS A 49 45.51 7.31 -25.18
N GLN A 50 44.61 7.63 -24.27
CA GLN A 50 44.54 6.96 -22.97
C GLN A 50 43.83 5.61 -23.14
N PRO A 51 44.30 4.55 -22.48
CA PRO A 51 43.63 3.25 -22.53
C PRO A 51 42.25 3.36 -21.88
N VAL A 52 41.24 2.78 -22.53
CA VAL A 52 39.91 2.58 -21.99
C VAL A 52 40.03 1.77 -20.73
N ARG A 53 39.86 2.40 -19.57
CA ARG A 53 39.77 1.71 -18.29
C ARG A 53 38.47 0.91 -18.32
N SER A 54 38.57 -0.40 -18.27
CA SER A 54 37.46 -1.29 -18.03
C SER A 54 36.81 -0.90 -16.70
N VAL A 55 35.58 -0.43 -16.75
CA VAL A 55 34.74 -0.18 -15.58
C VAL A 55 34.46 -1.56 -14.98
N THR A 56 35.16 -1.89 -13.91
CA THR A 56 34.82 -3.02 -13.06
C THR A 56 33.50 -2.72 -12.36
N GLN A 57 32.63 -3.73 -12.20
CA GLN A 57 31.27 -3.69 -11.66
C GLN A 57 31.12 -3.16 -10.21
N GLU A 58 32.13 -2.48 -9.67
CA GLU A 58 32.19 -2.09 -8.25
C GLU A 58 31.89 -0.61 -7.96
N GLU A 59 31.63 0.22 -8.97
CA GLU A 59 31.36 1.66 -8.73
C GLU A 59 30.10 2.15 -9.43
N LEU A 60 28.93 1.54 -9.12
CA LEU A 60 27.69 2.28 -9.08
C LEU A 60 27.56 2.81 -7.64
N PRO A 61 27.58 4.13 -7.41
CA PRO A 61 27.18 4.64 -6.12
C PRO A 61 25.67 4.37 -5.98
N LEU A 62 25.32 3.21 -5.40
CA LEU A 62 24.11 3.11 -4.64
C LEU A 62 24.15 4.30 -3.68
N LEU A 63 23.24 5.23 -3.83
CA LEU A 63 23.05 6.33 -2.89
C LEU A 63 22.89 5.74 -1.50
N ASP A 64 24.03 5.67 -0.81
CA ASP A 64 24.15 5.21 0.57
C ASP A 64 23.64 6.38 1.44
N LEU A 65 22.32 6.59 1.42
CA LEU A 65 21.65 7.47 2.38
C LEU A 65 21.83 6.81 3.75
N ARG A 66 22.94 7.15 4.40
CA ARG A 66 23.21 6.68 5.75
C ARG A 66 22.24 7.38 6.70
N ALA A 67 21.76 6.66 7.68
CA ALA A 67 20.97 7.22 8.78
C ALA A 67 21.64 8.47 9.44
N ALA A 68 22.95 8.63 9.26
CA ALA A 68 23.74 9.76 9.72
C ALA A 68 23.47 11.07 8.94
N ASP A 69 22.94 11.00 7.71
CA ASP A 69 22.70 12.16 6.85
C ASP A 69 21.27 12.73 7.02
N LEU A 70 20.44 12.10 7.85
CA LEU A 70 19.10 12.56 8.14
C LEU A 70 19.12 13.61 9.25
N PRO A 71 18.38 14.73 9.12
CA PRO A 71 18.21 15.67 10.22
C PRO A 71 17.65 14.95 11.45
N PRO A 72 17.98 15.40 12.67
CA PRO A 72 17.45 14.81 13.89
C PRO A 72 15.91 14.73 13.80
N ALA A 73 15.34 13.63 14.29
CA ALA A 73 13.90 13.46 14.29
C ALA A 73 13.24 14.69 14.92
N PRO A 74 12.21 15.29 14.32
CA PRO A 74 11.45 16.33 14.99
C PRO A 74 10.98 15.77 16.33
N PRO A 75 10.98 16.60 17.39
CA PRO A 75 10.48 16.14 18.69
C PRO A 75 9.08 15.58 18.50
N PRO A 76 8.71 14.52 19.24
CA PRO A 76 7.38 13.96 19.16
C PRO A 76 6.37 15.08 19.34
N ASP A 77 5.42 15.19 18.40
CA ASP A 77 4.36 16.20 18.48
C ASP A 77 3.48 15.89 19.70
N THR A 78 3.87 16.47 20.83
CA THR A 78 3.14 16.33 22.10
C THR A 78 1.79 17.05 22.08
N SER A 79 1.49 17.84 21.04
CA SER A 79 0.20 18.49 20.85
C SER A 79 -0.88 17.52 20.33
N ARG A 80 -0.47 16.36 19.76
CA ARG A 80 -1.40 15.28 19.45
C ARG A 80 -1.47 14.34 20.65
N PRO A 81 -2.61 14.26 21.35
CA PRO A 81 -2.75 13.31 22.43
C PRO A 81 -2.37 11.92 21.91
N ALA A 82 -1.56 11.18 22.67
CA ALA A 82 -1.19 9.79 22.39
C ALA A 82 -2.43 8.90 22.12
N ASP A 83 -3.59 9.34 22.51
CA ASP A 83 -4.92 8.77 22.30
C ASP A 83 -5.50 8.99 20.89
N ALA A 84 -4.94 9.85 20.05
CA ALA A 84 -5.50 10.11 18.72
C ALA A 84 -5.34 8.91 17.75
N SER A 85 -4.46 7.95 18.08
CA SER A 85 -4.31 6.70 17.32
C SER A 85 -5.36 5.64 17.68
N VAL A 86 -6.04 5.76 18.80
CA VAL A 86 -7.08 4.85 19.28
C VAL A 86 -8.46 5.51 19.12
N ARG A 87 -8.77 5.99 17.91
CA ARG A 87 -10.17 6.24 17.58
C ARG A 87 -10.85 4.89 17.44
N SER A 88 -11.38 4.40 18.55
CA SER A 88 -12.34 3.31 18.54
C SER A 88 -13.43 3.66 17.52
N THR A 89 -13.59 2.85 16.49
CA THR A 89 -14.68 3.04 15.54
C THR A 89 -16.00 2.86 16.27
N ARG A 90 -17.05 3.53 15.82
CA ARG A 90 -18.41 3.36 16.39
C ARG A 90 -18.78 1.88 16.54
N THR A 91 -18.29 1.03 15.64
CA THR A 91 -18.48 -0.42 15.66
C THR A 91 -17.83 -1.09 16.88
N ILE A 92 -16.58 -0.73 17.20
CA ILE A 92 -15.88 -1.26 18.38
C ILE A 92 -16.60 -0.81 19.66
N GLU A 93 -16.97 0.47 19.77
CA GLU A 93 -17.70 0.98 20.94
C GLU A 93 -19.07 0.31 21.12
N PHE A 94 -19.75 0.04 20.02
CA PHE A 94 -21.02 -0.72 20.07
C PHE A 94 -20.80 -2.14 20.62
N LEU A 95 -19.80 -2.88 20.14
CA LEU A 95 -19.46 -4.20 20.62
C LEU A 95 -19.05 -4.19 22.11
N LEU A 96 -18.29 -3.17 22.52
CA LEU A 96 -17.82 -3.04 23.91
C LEU A 96 -18.94 -2.74 24.91
N ARG A 97 -20.08 -2.16 24.48
CA ARG A 97 -21.22 -1.89 25.36
C ARG A 97 -21.82 -3.16 25.97
N ALA A 98 -21.73 -4.28 25.25
CA ALA A 98 -22.22 -5.58 25.71
C ALA A 98 -21.32 -6.22 26.80
N LEU A 99 -20.10 -5.69 27.03
CA LEU A 99 -19.14 -6.27 27.96
C LEU A 99 -19.17 -5.57 29.33
N PRO A 100 -18.83 -6.30 30.42
CA PRO A 100 -18.60 -5.69 31.71
C PRO A 100 -17.49 -4.62 31.68
N PRO A 101 -17.57 -3.54 32.49
CA PRO A 101 -16.62 -2.42 32.43
C PRO A 101 -15.14 -2.85 32.54
N GLY A 102 -14.83 -3.79 33.42
CA GLY A 102 -13.46 -4.26 33.65
C GLY A 102 -12.81 -5.00 32.47
N TRP A 103 -13.60 -5.43 31.47
CA TRP A 103 -13.11 -6.12 30.30
C TRP A 103 -12.99 -5.21 29.05
N ARG A 104 -13.62 -4.03 29.10
CA ARG A 104 -13.76 -3.16 27.92
C ARG A 104 -12.42 -2.67 27.39
N ASP A 105 -11.52 -2.21 28.26
CA ASP A 105 -10.23 -1.65 27.82
C ASP A 105 -9.34 -2.73 27.21
N LYS A 106 -9.25 -3.89 27.85
CA LYS A 106 -8.48 -5.03 27.33
C LYS A 106 -9.02 -5.54 26.00
N THR A 107 -10.33 -5.67 25.89
CA THR A 107 -10.98 -6.09 24.64
C THR A 107 -10.77 -5.04 23.53
N ARG A 108 -10.86 -3.75 23.86
CA ARG A 108 -10.55 -2.66 22.91
C ARG A 108 -9.13 -2.77 22.38
N ASP A 109 -8.14 -2.95 23.24
CA ASP A 109 -6.75 -3.11 22.84
C ASP A 109 -6.51 -4.34 21.96
N LEU A 110 -7.17 -5.47 22.26
CA LEU A 110 -7.11 -6.67 21.41
C LEU A 110 -7.79 -6.45 20.05
N LEU A 111 -8.95 -5.76 20.00
CA LEU A 111 -9.62 -5.43 18.73
C LEU A 111 -8.79 -4.47 17.87
N VAL A 112 -8.08 -3.53 18.50
CA VAL A 112 -7.13 -2.64 17.82
C VAL A 112 -5.89 -3.39 17.36
N LEU A 113 -5.37 -4.33 18.14
CA LEU A 113 -4.25 -5.20 17.76
C LEU A 113 -4.55 -5.94 16.45
N VAL A 114 -5.76 -6.48 16.31
CA VAL A 114 -6.19 -7.21 15.10
C VAL A 114 -6.76 -6.31 14.00
N ARG A 115 -6.65 -4.98 14.14
CA ARG A 115 -7.08 -3.98 13.14
C ARG A 115 -8.56 -3.99 12.79
N MET A 116 -9.44 -4.34 13.73
CA MET A 116 -10.90 -4.23 13.53
C MET A 116 -11.36 -2.76 13.38
N ASP A 117 -10.53 -1.81 13.80
CA ASP A 117 -10.72 -0.36 13.61
C ASP A 117 -10.48 0.10 12.16
N ARG A 118 -9.77 -0.71 11.34
CA ARG A 118 -9.32 -0.33 9.99
C ARG A 118 -9.48 -1.48 9.00
N PRO A 119 -10.70 -1.72 8.49
CA PRO A 119 -10.99 -2.90 7.64
C PRO A 119 -10.33 -2.85 6.26
N ILE A 120 -9.78 -1.71 5.83
CA ILE A 120 -9.19 -1.52 4.50
C ILE A 120 -8.17 -2.61 4.15
N GLY A 121 -7.33 -3.02 5.10
CA GLY A 121 -6.34 -4.07 4.86
C GLY A 121 -6.96 -5.46 4.64
N ALA A 122 -8.15 -5.74 5.19
CA ALA A 122 -8.87 -6.98 4.91
C ALA A 122 -9.50 -6.94 3.50
N LEU A 123 -10.00 -5.78 3.07
CA LEU A 123 -10.57 -5.62 1.73
C LEU A 123 -9.51 -5.81 0.64
N LEU A 124 -8.28 -5.34 0.84
CA LEU A 124 -7.18 -5.56 -0.11
C LEU A 124 -6.84 -7.05 -0.30
N LEU A 125 -7.05 -7.90 0.72
CA LEU A 125 -6.90 -9.34 0.60
C LEU A 125 -8.16 -10.01 0.04
N LEU A 126 -9.32 -9.42 0.30
CA LEU A 126 -10.60 -9.98 -0.10
C LEU A 126 -10.77 -10.00 -1.61
N TRP A 127 -10.39 -8.90 -2.30
CA TRP A 127 -10.54 -8.80 -3.74
C TRP A 127 -9.82 -9.92 -4.50
N PRO A 128 -8.52 -10.17 -4.32
CA PRO A 128 -7.83 -11.28 -5.00
C PRO A 128 -8.39 -12.65 -4.64
N THR A 129 -8.85 -12.83 -3.40
CA THR A 129 -9.53 -14.07 -2.99
C THR A 129 -10.84 -14.25 -3.74
N TRP A 130 -11.62 -13.18 -3.91
CA TRP A 130 -12.85 -13.21 -4.69
C TRP A 130 -12.57 -13.36 -6.19
N TRP A 131 -11.52 -12.75 -6.75
CA TRP A 131 -11.10 -13.03 -8.13
C TRP A 131 -10.90 -14.53 -8.34
N ALA A 132 -10.20 -15.18 -7.42
CA ALA A 132 -9.93 -16.62 -7.50
C ALA A 132 -11.20 -17.47 -7.37
N LEU A 133 -12.12 -17.11 -6.45
CA LEU A 133 -13.37 -17.84 -6.27
C LEU A 133 -14.25 -17.80 -7.53
N TRP A 134 -14.41 -16.61 -8.13
CA TRP A 134 -15.22 -16.46 -9.35
C TRP A 134 -14.59 -17.15 -10.54
N LEU A 135 -13.28 -17.03 -10.72
CA LEU A 135 -12.57 -17.72 -11.82
C LEU A 135 -12.57 -19.25 -11.64
N ALA A 136 -12.37 -19.75 -10.42
CA ALA A 136 -12.38 -21.18 -10.16
C ALA A 136 -13.76 -21.81 -10.36
N ALA A 137 -14.83 -21.05 -10.11
CA ALA A 137 -16.21 -21.48 -10.31
C ALA A 137 -16.73 -21.26 -11.74
N ASP A 138 -15.96 -20.54 -12.57
CA ASP A 138 -16.40 -20.07 -13.90
C ASP A 138 -17.79 -19.39 -13.84
N GLY A 139 -17.98 -18.55 -12.83
CA GLY A 139 -19.25 -17.89 -12.53
C GLY A 139 -19.43 -17.63 -11.04
N PHE A 140 -20.68 -17.68 -10.55
CA PHE A 140 -20.97 -17.46 -9.14
C PHE A 140 -20.46 -18.64 -8.28
N PRO A 141 -19.55 -18.41 -7.32
CA PRO A 141 -19.00 -19.49 -6.52
C PRO A 141 -20.05 -20.08 -5.56
N PRO A 142 -19.96 -21.38 -5.21
CA PRO A 142 -20.84 -21.98 -4.21
C PRO A 142 -20.78 -21.18 -2.90
N TRP A 143 -21.96 -20.84 -2.32
CA TRP A 143 -22.10 -20.03 -1.13
C TRP A 143 -21.21 -20.50 0.05
N LYS A 144 -21.05 -21.81 0.18
CA LYS A 144 -20.16 -22.41 1.17
C LYS A 144 -18.74 -21.85 1.07
N TYR A 145 -18.14 -21.82 -0.11
CA TYR A 145 -16.79 -21.35 -0.30
C TYR A 145 -16.69 -19.82 -0.21
N LEU A 146 -17.71 -19.10 -0.73
CA LEU A 146 -17.75 -17.66 -0.61
C LEU A 146 -17.73 -17.23 0.87
N ILE A 147 -18.53 -17.84 1.73
CA ILE A 147 -18.56 -17.53 3.17
C ILE A 147 -17.26 -17.95 3.84
N VAL A 148 -16.78 -19.18 3.63
CA VAL A 148 -15.57 -19.71 4.29
C VAL A 148 -14.34 -18.87 3.95
N PHE A 149 -14.12 -18.55 2.69
CA PHE A 149 -12.97 -17.75 2.29
C PHE A 149 -13.10 -16.29 2.71
N THR A 150 -14.30 -15.69 2.65
CA THR A 150 -14.53 -14.34 3.15
C THR A 150 -14.22 -14.24 4.65
N VAL A 151 -14.81 -15.11 5.48
CA VAL A 151 -14.51 -15.14 6.91
C VAL A 151 -13.05 -15.47 7.17
N GLY A 152 -12.48 -16.43 6.41
CA GLY A 152 -11.07 -16.79 6.47
C GLY A 152 -10.13 -15.62 6.22
N VAL A 153 -10.43 -14.76 5.25
CA VAL A 153 -9.64 -13.53 4.98
C VAL A 153 -9.61 -12.61 6.21
N PHE A 154 -10.76 -12.33 6.81
CA PHE A 154 -10.82 -11.46 8.00
C PHE A 154 -10.08 -12.08 9.19
N VAL A 155 -10.26 -13.37 9.43
CA VAL A 155 -9.61 -14.11 10.53
C VAL A 155 -8.08 -14.14 10.32
N MET A 156 -7.62 -14.52 9.12
CA MET A 156 -6.19 -14.63 8.85
C MET A 156 -5.51 -13.27 8.75
N ARG A 157 -6.22 -12.23 8.26
CA ARG A 157 -5.73 -10.85 8.31
C ARG A 157 -5.54 -10.37 9.75
N ALA A 158 -6.49 -10.66 10.63
CA ALA A 158 -6.41 -10.36 12.05
C ALA A 158 -5.23 -11.09 12.72
N ALA A 159 -5.07 -12.39 12.44
CA ALA A 159 -3.93 -13.18 12.90
C ALA A 159 -2.59 -12.58 12.43
N GLY A 160 -2.48 -12.25 11.13
CA GLY A 160 -1.29 -11.64 10.56
C GLY A 160 -0.93 -10.29 11.22
N CYS A 161 -1.92 -9.47 11.58
CA CYS A 161 -1.68 -8.22 12.32
C CYS A 161 -1.05 -8.46 13.70
N ALA A 162 -1.57 -9.42 14.46
CA ALA A 162 -1.05 -9.74 15.78
C ALA A 162 0.40 -10.26 15.70
N MET A 163 0.71 -11.12 14.72
CA MET A 163 2.07 -11.63 14.50
C MET A 163 3.01 -10.53 13.99
N ASN A 164 2.55 -9.64 13.10
CA ASN A 164 3.35 -8.52 12.63
C ASN A 164 3.71 -7.56 13.77
N ASP A 165 2.75 -7.17 14.61
CA ASP A 165 3.03 -6.32 15.76
C ASP A 165 3.99 -7.02 16.75
N PHE A 166 3.87 -8.36 16.94
CA PHE A 166 4.83 -9.12 17.74
C PHE A 166 6.24 -9.11 17.14
N ALA A 167 6.36 -9.31 15.83
CA ALA A 167 7.66 -9.26 15.15
C ALA A 167 8.27 -7.86 15.26
N ASP A 168 7.47 -6.83 15.00
CA ASP A 168 7.93 -5.42 14.97
C ASP A 168 7.96 -4.74 16.35
N ARG A 169 7.69 -5.44 17.47
CA ARG A 169 7.58 -4.89 18.83
C ARG A 169 8.77 -4.04 19.30
N LYS A 170 9.95 -4.21 18.70
CA LYS A 170 11.15 -3.41 18.99
C LYS A 170 11.29 -2.21 18.04
N LEU A 171 10.69 -2.26 16.87
CA LEU A 171 10.72 -1.23 15.83
C LEU A 171 9.55 -0.25 15.96
N ASP A 172 8.35 -0.76 16.22
CA ASP A 172 7.12 0.03 16.30
C ASP A 172 7.19 1.24 17.24
N PRO A 173 7.86 1.19 18.43
CA PRO A 173 8.01 2.35 19.28
C PRO A 173 8.86 3.48 18.67
N LEU A 174 9.72 3.16 17.69
CA LEU A 174 10.62 4.11 17.02
C LEU A 174 9.97 4.83 15.83
N VAL A 175 8.85 4.33 15.35
CA VAL A 175 8.11 4.87 14.19
C VAL A 175 6.90 5.65 14.70
N GLN A 176 6.82 6.95 14.38
CA GLN A 176 5.79 7.86 14.88
C GLN A 176 4.35 7.33 14.72
N ARG A 177 4.06 6.71 13.57
CA ARG A 177 2.73 6.18 13.26
C ARG A 177 2.36 4.94 14.07
N THR A 178 3.33 4.14 14.50
CA THR A 178 3.11 2.82 15.14
C THR A 178 3.38 2.82 16.63
N ALA A 179 4.02 3.85 17.18
CA ALA A 179 4.33 3.98 18.62
C ALA A 179 3.08 3.85 19.52
N GLY A 180 1.90 4.29 19.06
CA GLY A 180 0.63 4.17 19.77
C GLY A 180 -0.06 2.80 19.68
N ARG A 181 0.52 1.81 18.98
CA ARG A 181 -0.06 0.45 18.89
C ARG A 181 -0.12 -0.21 20.27
N PRO A 182 -1.15 -1.03 20.57
CA PRO A 182 -1.32 -1.62 21.89
C PRO A 182 -0.10 -2.37 22.41
N LEU A 183 0.59 -3.11 21.53
CA LEU A 183 1.79 -3.87 21.90
C LEU A 183 3.02 -2.94 22.09
N ALA A 184 3.22 -1.99 21.18
CA ALA A 184 4.31 -1.02 21.26
C ALA A 184 4.18 -0.12 22.50
N ALA A 185 2.95 0.26 22.88
CA ALA A 185 2.62 1.05 24.05
C ALA A 185 2.55 0.23 25.36
N GLY A 186 2.82 -1.08 25.32
CA GLY A 186 2.82 -1.95 26.51
C GLY A 186 1.44 -2.32 27.07
N ARG A 187 0.33 -1.94 26.44
CA ARG A 187 -1.05 -2.28 26.85
C ARG A 187 -1.42 -3.73 26.58
N VAL A 188 -0.80 -4.35 25.57
CA VAL A 188 -0.88 -5.78 25.27
C VAL A 188 0.49 -6.41 25.47
N ARG A 189 0.56 -7.56 26.13
CA ARG A 189 1.81 -8.28 26.38
C ARG A 189 2.22 -9.11 25.16
N PRO A 190 3.52 -9.38 24.91
CA PRO A 190 3.97 -10.14 23.74
C PRO A 190 3.33 -11.54 23.64
N HIS A 191 3.15 -12.25 24.74
CA HIS A 191 2.52 -13.57 24.73
C HIS A 191 1.04 -13.51 24.37
N GLU A 192 0.32 -12.44 24.70
CA GLU A 192 -1.08 -12.23 24.33
C GLU A 192 -1.23 -12.03 22.81
N ALA A 193 -0.28 -11.33 22.19
CA ALA A 193 -0.26 -11.17 20.72
C ALA A 193 -0.01 -12.53 20.03
N VAL A 194 0.93 -13.34 20.54
CA VAL A 194 1.19 -14.68 20.01
C VAL A 194 -0.03 -15.60 20.23
N LEU A 195 -0.65 -15.55 21.42
CA LEU A 195 -1.86 -16.32 21.70
C LEU A 195 -3.01 -15.94 20.77
N THR A 196 -3.20 -14.64 20.54
CA THR A 196 -4.20 -14.12 19.59
C THR A 196 -3.95 -14.67 18.18
N PHE A 197 -2.69 -14.64 17.72
CA PHE A 197 -2.32 -15.24 16.44
C PHE A 197 -2.67 -16.74 16.38
N VAL A 198 -2.27 -17.51 17.38
CA VAL A 198 -2.50 -18.96 17.42
C VAL A 198 -3.99 -19.30 17.43
N VAL A 199 -4.78 -18.61 18.26
CA VAL A 199 -6.23 -18.83 18.34
C VAL A 199 -6.90 -18.53 16.99
N LEU A 200 -6.57 -17.39 16.37
CA LEU A 200 -7.15 -17.01 15.08
C LEU A 200 -6.69 -17.96 13.96
N ALA A 201 -5.42 -18.38 13.96
CA ALA A 201 -4.92 -19.36 12.99
C ALA A 201 -5.63 -20.73 13.14
N LEU A 202 -5.89 -21.18 14.37
CA LEU A 202 -6.66 -22.40 14.64
C LEU A 202 -8.12 -22.25 14.17
N ILE A 203 -8.75 -21.10 14.36
CA ILE A 203 -10.09 -20.82 13.83
C ILE A 203 -10.08 -20.90 12.30
N GLY A 204 -9.10 -20.24 11.65
CA GLY A 204 -8.94 -20.32 10.20
C GLY A 204 -8.70 -21.74 9.70
N PHE A 205 -7.88 -22.53 10.40
CA PHE A 205 -7.62 -23.93 10.08
C PHE A 205 -8.88 -24.80 10.26
N ALA A 206 -9.65 -24.59 11.34
CA ALA A 206 -10.90 -25.29 11.58
C ALA A 206 -11.93 -25.03 10.46
N LEU A 207 -12.03 -23.79 9.93
CA LEU A 207 -12.87 -23.49 8.78
C LEU A 207 -12.43 -24.27 7.54
N VAL A 208 -11.13 -24.33 7.27
CA VAL A 208 -10.59 -25.11 6.14
C VAL A 208 -10.88 -26.60 6.33
N LEU A 209 -10.63 -27.14 7.50
CA LEU A 209 -10.83 -28.56 7.81
C LEU A 209 -12.30 -29.00 7.69
N ALA A 210 -13.23 -28.16 8.16
CA ALA A 210 -14.66 -28.48 8.18
C ALA A 210 -15.33 -28.34 6.81
N PHE A 211 -14.86 -27.44 5.95
CA PHE A 211 -15.61 -27.01 4.76
C PHE A 211 -14.90 -27.21 3.42
N THR A 212 -13.62 -27.64 3.41
CA THR A 212 -12.86 -27.78 2.17
C THR A 212 -12.35 -29.22 1.95
N ASN A 213 -11.62 -29.44 0.86
CA ASN A 213 -11.08 -30.73 0.48
C ASN A 213 -9.63 -30.94 0.96
N ARG A 214 -9.11 -32.17 0.81
CA ARG A 214 -7.76 -32.55 1.26
C ARG A 214 -6.65 -31.69 0.65
N LEU A 215 -6.76 -31.30 -0.64
CA LEU A 215 -5.76 -30.47 -1.30
C LEU A 215 -5.69 -29.09 -0.65
N THR A 216 -6.83 -28.46 -0.38
CA THR A 216 -6.90 -27.17 0.32
C THR A 216 -6.34 -27.25 1.73
N ILE A 217 -6.60 -28.37 2.47
CA ILE A 217 -6.02 -28.60 3.80
C ILE A 217 -4.49 -28.67 3.73
N TYR A 218 -3.90 -29.39 2.77
CA TYR A 218 -2.44 -29.40 2.60
C TYR A 218 -1.88 -28.03 2.25
N LEU A 219 -2.54 -27.28 1.37
CA LEU A 219 -2.12 -25.93 1.03
C LEU A 219 -2.21 -24.97 2.22
N SER A 220 -3.13 -25.19 3.16
CA SER A 220 -3.27 -24.33 4.35
C SER A 220 -2.04 -24.37 5.27
N PHE A 221 -1.30 -25.49 5.32
CA PHE A 221 -0.04 -25.55 6.07
C PHE A 221 1.03 -24.64 5.46
N ALA A 222 1.14 -24.61 4.13
CA ALA A 222 2.07 -23.70 3.45
C ALA A 222 1.63 -22.22 3.66
N GLY A 223 0.32 -21.92 3.61
CA GLY A 223 -0.22 -20.61 3.93
C GLY A 223 0.08 -20.16 5.37
N ALA A 224 -0.09 -21.07 6.34
CA ALA A 224 0.24 -20.79 7.74
C ALA A 224 1.74 -20.52 7.94
N ALA A 225 2.62 -21.29 7.27
CA ALA A 225 4.06 -21.06 7.30
C ALA A 225 4.42 -19.69 6.71
N LEU A 226 3.86 -19.33 5.55
CA LEU A 226 4.05 -18.00 4.94
C LEU A 226 3.56 -16.88 5.86
N ALA A 227 2.38 -17.02 6.45
CA ALA A 227 1.80 -16.03 7.37
C ALA A 227 2.64 -15.83 8.64
N ALA A 228 3.29 -16.90 9.14
CA ALA A 228 4.16 -16.84 10.30
C ALA A 228 5.54 -16.25 9.98
N LEU A 229 6.07 -16.49 8.78
CA LEU A 229 7.43 -16.12 8.40
C LEU A 229 7.53 -14.71 7.81
N TYR A 230 6.52 -14.23 7.05
CA TYR A 230 6.60 -12.96 6.35
C TYR A 230 6.92 -11.75 7.25
N PRO A 231 6.41 -11.63 8.51
CA PRO A 231 6.71 -10.47 9.35
C PRO A 231 8.19 -10.31 9.67
N PHE A 232 8.94 -11.42 9.63
CA PHE A 232 10.39 -11.41 9.87
C PHE A 232 11.21 -11.07 8.64
N SER A 233 10.62 -11.10 7.45
CA SER A 233 11.31 -10.87 6.17
C SER A 233 12.00 -9.50 6.08
N LYS A 234 11.45 -8.45 6.71
CA LYS A 234 12.04 -7.10 6.79
C LYS A 234 13.47 -7.07 7.36
N ARG A 235 13.89 -8.12 8.06
CA ARG A 235 15.24 -8.22 8.65
C ARG A 235 16.26 -8.80 7.68
N TYR A 236 15.78 -9.60 6.73
CA TYR A 236 16.64 -10.39 5.85
C TYR A 236 16.64 -9.91 4.41
N THR A 237 15.51 -9.41 3.90
CA THR A 237 15.36 -9.01 2.50
C THR A 237 15.00 -7.53 2.34
N GLN A 238 15.41 -6.94 1.22
CA GLN A 238 14.97 -5.62 0.77
C GLN A 238 13.58 -5.64 0.11
N LEU A 239 13.03 -6.85 -0.14
CA LEU A 239 11.75 -7.08 -0.82
C LEU A 239 10.71 -7.73 0.11
N PRO A 240 10.48 -7.23 1.34
CA PRO A 240 9.48 -7.81 2.24
C PRO A 240 8.07 -7.73 1.66
N GLN A 241 7.78 -6.76 0.78
CA GLN A 241 6.51 -6.57 0.11
C GLN A 241 6.17 -7.74 -0.82
N VAL A 242 7.16 -8.33 -1.48
CA VAL A 242 6.99 -9.52 -2.33
C VAL A 242 6.64 -10.74 -1.47
N VAL A 243 7.33 -10.91 -0.34
CA VAL A 243 7.04 -12.00 0.62
C VAL A 243 5.65 -11.84 1.21
N LEU A 244 5.26 -10.63 1.56
CA LEU A 244 3.90 -10.30 1.99
C LEU A 244 2.88 -10.66 0.90
N GLY A 245 3.16 -10.29 -0.36
CA GLY A 245 2.31 -10.58 -1.50
C GLY A 245 2.09 -12.07 -1.70
N ALA A 246 3.14 -12.89 -1.50
CA ALA A 246 3.02 -14.35 -1.54
C ALA A 246 2.17 -14.89 -0.39
N ALA A 247 2.37 -14.39 0.83
CA ALA A 247 1.59 -14.81 2.00
C ALA A 247 0.11 -14.41 1.87
N PHE A 248 -0.16 -13.20 1.43
CA PHE A 248 -1.52 -12.67 1.29
C PHE A 248 -2.25 -13.27 0.08
N GLY A 249 -1.52 -13.60 -1.00
CA GLY A 249 -2.07 -14.24 -2.18
C GLY A 249 -2.33 -15.74 -2.01
N TRP A 250 -1.89 -16.37 -0.94
CA TRP A 250 -2.00 -17.81 -0.78
C TRP A 250 -3.46 -18.32 -0.72
N GLY A 251 -4.40 -17.43 -0.46
CA GLY A 251 -5.83 -17.69 -0.60
C GLY A 251 -6.26 -18.07 -2.02
N ILE A 252 -5.51 -17.63 -3.06
CA ILE A 252 -5.80 -17.93 -4.47
C ILE A 252 -5.65 -19.42 -4.78
N PRO A 253 -4.49 -20.08 -4.59
CA PRO A 253 -4.38 -21.51 -4.81
C PRO A 253 -5.31 -22.33 -3.90
N MET A 254 -5.59 -21.87 -2.68
CA MET A 254 -6.55 -22.51 -1.80
C MET A 254 -7.98 -22.44 -2.36
N ALA A 255 -8.40 -21.30 -2.94
CA ALA A 255 -9.73 -21.13 -3.54
C ALA A 255 -9.90 -22.03 -4.77
N PHE A 256 -8.91 -22.08 -5.66
CA PHE A 256 -8.93 -23.01 -6.80
C PHE A 256 -8.96 -24.47 -6.33
N ALA A 257 -8.10 -24.84 -5.40
CA ALA A 257 -8.10 -26.19 -4.83
C ALA A 257 -9.44 -26.58 -4.22
N ALA A 258 -10.11 -25.69 -3.50
CA ALA A 258 -11.39 -25.94 -2.86
C ALA A 258 -12.51 -26.20 -3.88
N ILE A 259 -12.53 -25.47 -4.99
CA ILE A 259 -13.60 -25.55 -5.99
C ILE A 259 -13.31 -26.62 -7.04
N THR A 260 -12.09 -26.63 -7.61
CA THR A 260 -11.74 -27.47 -8.76
C THR A 260 -10.98 -28.74 -8.38
N ASN A 261 -10.58 -28.90 -7.11
CA ASN A 261 -9.64 -29.92 -6.62
C ASN A 261 -8.33 -29.97 -7.44
N GLY A 262 -7.89 -28.82 -7.97
CA GLY A 262 -6.71 -28.69 -8.80
C GLY A 262 -6.09 -27.31 -8.74
N LEU A 263 -4.93 -27.15 -9.37
CA LEU A 263 -4.18 -25.90 -9.46
C LEU A 263 -3.83 -25.61 -10.94
N PRO A 264 -4.80 -25.19 -11.77
CA PRO A 264 -4.58 -24.92 -13.18
C PRO A 264 -3.60 -23.75 -13.40
N PRO A 265 -2.97 -23.62 -14.58
CA PRO A 265 -2.00 -22.54 -14.85
C PRO A 265 -2.55 -21.13 -14.59
N VAL A 266 -3.84 -20.88 -14.82
CA VAL A 266 -4.49 -19.59 -14.55
C VAL A 266 -4.47 -19.23 -13.06
N CYS A 267 -4.50 -20.22 -12.16
CA CYS A 267 -4.35 -20.01 -10.71
C CYS A 267 -3.00 -19.36 -10.37
N TRP A 268 -1.92 -19.88 -10.93
CA TRP A 268 -0.58 -19.36 -10.68
C TRP A 268 -0.33 -18.01 -11.33
N LEU A 269 -0.93 -17.78 -12.51
CA LEU A 269 -0.89 -16.48 -13.16
C LEU A 269 -1.63 -15.42 -12.33
N LEU A 270 -2.80 -15.77 -11.79
CA LEU A 270 -3.54 -14.87 -10.88
C LEU A 270 -2.80 -14.65 -9.58
N PHE A 271 -2.14 -15.69 -9.03
CA PHE A 271 -1.28 -15.57 -7.85
C PHE A 271 -0.13 -14.59 -8.09
N LEU A 272 0.55 -14.67 -9.24
CA LEU A 272 1.57 -13.71 -9.64
C LEU A 272 0.99 -12.29 -9.72
N GLY A 273 -0.21 -12.13 -10.32
CA GLY A 273 -0.92 -10.86 -10.34
C GLY A 273 -1.15 -10.31 -8.93
N ASN A 274 -1.54 -11.15 -7.97
CA ASN A 274 -1.68 -10.71 -6.59
C ASN A 274 -0.35 -10.33 -5.93
N VAL A 275 0.73 -11.04 -6.20
CA VAL A 275 2.06 -10.67 -5.67
C VAL A 275 2.45 -9.27 -6.17
N LEU A 276 2.23 -8.97 -7.45
CA LEU A 276 2.44 -7.63 -8.01
C LEU A 276 1.54 -6.59 -7.35
N PHE A 277 0.24 -6.88 -7.25
CA PHE A 277 -0.75 -5.99 -6.62
C PHE A 277 -0.36 -5.66 -5.17
N SER A 278 0.00 -6.69 -4.40
CA SER A 278 0.43 -6.51 -3.01
C SER A 278 1.73 -5.71 -2.90
N THR A 279 2.68 -5.95 -3.80
CA THR A 279 3.93 -5.20 -3.85
C THR A 279 3.69 -3.73 -4.16
N ILE A 280 2.76 -3.41 -5.07
CA ILE A 280 2.39 -2.04 -5.41
C ILE A 280 1.83 -1.33 -4.17
N TYR A 281 0.72 -1.80 -3.62
CA TYR A 281 0.07 -1.07 -2.53
C TYR A 281 0.91 -1.02 -1.24
N ASP A 282 1.70 -2.06 -0.96
CA ASP A 282 2.53 -2.05 0.25
C ASP A 282 3.82 -1.23 0.05
N THR A 283 4.29 -1.04 -1.19
CA THR A 283 5.35 -0.06 -1.50
C THR A 283 4.83 1.37 -1.30
N GLU A 284 3.62 1.69 -1.79
CA GLU A 284 2.97 2.98 -1.55
C GLU A 284 2.80 3.26 -0.06
N TYR A 285 2.44 2.22 0.71
CA TYR A 285 2.35 2.31 2.16
C TYR A 285 3.72 2.50 2.82
N ALA A 286 4.76 1.80 2.36
CA ALA A 286 6.12 1.97 2.85
C ALA A 286 6.70 3.37 2.51
N MET A 287 6.25 4.02 1.43
CA MET A 287 6.63 5.40 1.13
C MET A 287 6.14 6.40 2.19
N VAL A 288 5.02 6.10 2.89
CA VAL A 288 4.52 6.92 4.00
C VAL A 288 5.51 6.93 5.17
N ASP A 289 6.14 5.78 5.45
CA ASP A 289 7.00 5.58 6.62
C ASP A 289 8.50 5.64 6.26
N ARG A 290 8.89 5.94 5.00
CA ARG A 290 10.27 5.85 4.49
C ARG A 290 11.32 6.47 5.40
N GLU A 291 11.09 7.71 5.86
CA GLU A 291 12.04 8.42 6.72
C GLU A 291 12.18 7.77 8.09
N ASP A 292 11.07 7.31 8.65
CA ASP A 292 11.05 6.65 9.96
C ASP A 292 11.71 5.26 9.87
N ASP A 293 11.44 4.52 8.77
CA ASP A 293 12.02 3.21 8.49
C ASP A 293 13.55 3.30 8.29
N LEU A 294 14.04 4.33 7.60
CA LEU A 294 15.48 4.58 7.45
C LEU A 294 16.15 4.80 8.82
N ARG A 295 15.53 5.60 9.70
CA ARG A 295 16.04 5.85 11.06
C ARG A 295 16.02 4.59 11.92
N ALA A 296 14.98 3.76 11.75
CA ALA A 296 14.83 2.50 12.50
C ALA A 296 15.69 1.35 11.93
N GLY A 297 16.35 1.53 10.78
CA GLY A 297 17.10 0.48 10.08
C GLY A 297 16.23 -0.61 9.50
N ALA A 298 14.95 -0.36 9.24
CA ALA A 298 14.04 -1.29 8.59
C ALA A 298 14.29 -1.34 7.07
N LYS A 299 14.08 -2.53 6.47
CA LYS A 299 14.20 -2.72 5.02
C LYS A 299 12.82 -2.67 4.37
N SER A 300 12.72 -1.97 3.22
CA SER A 300 11.48 -1.91 2.43
C SER A 300 11.77 -1.63 0.95
N THR A 301 10.81 -1.94 0.07
CA THR A 301 10.90 -1.57 -1.35
C THR A 301 10.96 -0.06 -1.55
N ALA A 302 10.29 0.74 -0.71
CA ALA A 302 10.37 2.19 -0.78
C ALA A 302 11.79 2.72 -0.53
N ILE A 303 12.54 2.08 0.36
CA ILE A 303 13.97 2.39 0.59
C ILE A 303 14.82 1.87 -0.57
N LEU A 304 14.60 0.63 -1.02
CA LEU A 304 15.35 0.01 -2.10
C LEU A 304 15.23 0.79 -3.42
N PHE A 305 14.03 1.25 -3.75
CA PHE A 305 13.77 1.95 -5.01
C PHE A 305 14.25 3.42 -4.97
N GLY A 306 14.39 3.99 -3.79
CA GLY A 306 14.88 5.35 -3.62
C GLY A 306 14.05 6.35 -4.44
N GLU A 307 14.71 7.16 -5.28
CA GLU A 307 14.05 8.12 -6.16
C GLU A 307 13.42 7.50 -7.42
N ALA A 308 13.77 6.25 -7.74
CA ALA A 308 13.17 5.50 -8.84
C ALA A 308 11.84 4.81 -8.45
N ASP A 309 11.31 5.09 -7.27
CA ASP A 309 10.07 4.48 -6.74
C ASP A 309 8.86 4.64 -7.67
N LEU A 310 8.59 5.86 -8.17
CA LEU A 310 7.44 6.11 -9.05
C LEU A 310 7.58 5.44 -10.42
N PRO A 311 8.72 5.52 -11.15
CA PRO A 311 8.93 4.73 -12.36
C PRO A 311 8.78 3.23 -12.14
N ILE A 312 9.35 2.69 -11.06
CA ILE A 312 9.24 1.25 -10.75
C ILE A 312 7.80 0.87 -10.43
N LEU A 313 7.06 1.68 -9.64
CA LEU A 313 5.65 1.48 -9.40
C LEU A 313 4.84 1.48 -10.71
N GLY A 314 5.14 2.42 -11.63
CA GLY A 314 4.50 2.46 -12.95
C GLY A 314 4.73 1.18 -13.76
N ILE A 315 5.97 0.65 -13.73
CA ILE A 315 6.30 -0.64 -14.38
C ILE A 315 5.55 -1.80 -13.70
N LEU A 316 5.51 -1.85 -12.38
CA LEU A 316 4.78 -2.89 -11.65
C LEU A 316 3.27 -2.84 -11.93
N MET A 317 2.68 -1.64 -11.98
CA MET A 317 1.26 -1.44 -12.33
C MET A 317 0.96 -1.90 -13.76
N ALA A 318 1.82 -1.54 -14.74
CA ALA A 318 1.68 -2.00 -16.11
C ALA A 318 1.82 -3.53 -16.22
N THR A 319 2.78 -4.12 -15.51
CA THR A 319 3.00 -5.57 -15.46
C THR A 319 1.81 -6.29 -14.82
N LEU A 320 1.22 -5.72 -13.77
CA LEU A 320 0.00 -6.25 -13.15
C LEU A 320 -1.17 -6.25 -14.15
N LEU A 321 -1.42 -5.13 -14.82
CA LEU A 321 -2.51 -5.03 -15.81
C LEU A 321 -2.30 -6.01 -16.96
N PHE A 322 -1.06 -6.15 -17.45
CA PHE A 322 -0.71 -7.15 -18.46
C PHE A 322 -0.94 -8.59 -17.97
N THR A 323 -0.53 -8.88 -16.71
CA THR A 323 -0.77 -10.21 -16.10
C THR A 323 -2.27 -10.49 -15.99
N LEU A 324 -3.07 -9.52 -15.56
CA LEU A 324 -4.54 -9.66 -15.49
C LEU A 324 -5.17 -9.81 -16.89
N LEU A 325 -4.65 -9.12 -17.89
CA LEU A 325 -5.08 -9.32 -19.28
C LEU A 325 -4.85 -10.76 -19.73
N LEU A 326 -3.68 -11.35 -19.43
CA LEU A 326 -3.41 -12.76 -19.71
C LEU A 326 -4.33 -13.71 -18.92
N VAL A 327 -4.68 -13.36 -17.66
CA VAL A 327 -5.70 -14.09 -16.89
C VAL A 327 -7.04 -14.06 -17.63
N GLY A 328 -7.48 -12.88 -18.08
CA GLY A 328 -8.72 -12.71 -18.83
C GLY A 328 -8.74 -13.54 -20.13
N GLN A 329 -7.65 -13.54 -20.90
CA GLN A 329 -7.52 -14.34 -22.10
C GLN A 329 -7.60 -15.84 -21.80
N ARG A 330 -6.92 -16.32 -20.75
CA ARG A 330 -6.95 -17.74 -20.35
C ARG A 330 -8.31 -18.18 -19.82
N ALA A 331 -9.01 -17.28 -19.13
CA ALA A 331 -10.34 -17.51 -18.59
C ALA A 331 -11.45 -17.15 -19.60
N GLN A 332 -11.11 -16.73 -20.82
CA GLN A 332 -12.06 -16.33 -21.87
C GLN A 332 -13.07 -15.28 -21.37
N LEU A 333 -12.57 -14.23 -20.69
CA LEU A 333 -13.39 -13.13 -20.22
C LEU A 333 -13.55 -12.08 -21.33
N ASP A 334 -14.79 -11.70 -21.57
CA ASP A 334 -15.19 -10.74 -22.59
C ASP A 334 -14.93 -9.28 -22.20
N TRP A 335 -15.36 -8.35 -23.07
CA TRP A 335 -15.13 -6.92 -22.99
C TRP A 335 -15.45 -6.24 -21.62
N PRO A 336 -16.41 -6.69 -20.76
CA PRO A 336 -16.63 -6.04 -19.47
C PRO A 336 -15.40 -6.12 -18.56
N PHE A 337 -14.64 -7.23 -18.66
CA PHE A 337 -13.37 -7.36 -17.94
C PHE A 337 -12.33 -6.33 -18.41
N LEU A 338 -12.26 -6.10 -19.74
CA LEU A 338 -11.37 -5.08 -20.30
C LEU A 338 -11.74 -3.67 -19.86
N VAL A 339 -13.04 -3.38 -19.71
CA VAL A 339 -13.50 -2.11 -19.10
C VAL A 339 -13.02 -2.00 -17.67
N GLY A 340 -13.13 -3.07 -16.86
CA GLY A 340 -12.60 -3.09 -15.49
C GLY A 340 -11.09 -2.79 -15.43
N LEU A 341 -10.30 -3.39 -16.35
CA LEU A 341 -8.87 -3.12 -16.47
C LEU A 341 -8.59 -1.67 -16.92
N GLY A 342 -9.40 -1.12 -17.82
CA GLY A 342 -9.31 0.29 -18.25
C GLY A 342 -9.55 1.26 -17.09
N VAL A 343 -10.55 0.98 -16.25
CA VAL A 343 -10.79 1.79 -15.03
C VAL A 343 -9.64 1.64 -14.05
N ALA A 344 -9.10 0.42 -13.86
CA ALA A 344 -7.92 0.19 -13.01
C ALA A 344 -6.70 0.97 -13.51
N LEU A 345 -6.47 1.03 -14.83
CA LEU A 345 -5.41 1.85 -15.43
C LEU A 345 -5.56 3.35 -15.10
N LEU A 346 -6.79 3.89 -15.19
CA LEU A 346 -7.06 5.29 -14.84
C LEU A 346 -6.81 5.55 -13.35
N LEU A 347 -7.19 4.62 -12.48
CA LEU A 347 -6.92 4.71 -11.04
C LEU A 347 -5.41 4.70 -10.75
N PHE A 348 -4.63 3.84 -11.42
CA PHE A 348 -3.18 3.81 -11.30
C PHE A 348 -2.51 5.09 -11.83
N ALA A 349 -2.97 5.62 -12.96
CA ALA A 349 -2.50 6.90 -13.47
C ALA A 349 -2.75 8.05 -12.47
N TRP A 350 -3.93 8.06 -11.85
CA TRP A 350 -4.26 9.00 -10.79
C TRP A 350 -3.34 8.83 -9.56
N GLN A 351 -3.05 7.60 -9.13
CA GLN A 351 -2.14 7.33 -8.02
C GLN A 351 -0.75 7.90 -8.29
N LEU A 352 -0.14 7.58 -9.44
CA LEU A 352 1.17 8.09 -9.83
C LEU A 352 1.21 9.63 -9.90
N TRP A 353 0.17 10.24 -10.48
CA TRP A 353 0.05 11.69 -10.51
C TRP A 353 -0.08 12.30 -9.11
N ASN A 354 -0.88 11.72 -8.25
CA ASN A 354 -1.08 12.21 -6.89
C ASN A 354 0.19 12.09 -6.04
N MET A 355 0.94 10.99 -6.21
CA MET A 355 2.18 10.73 -5.47
C MET A 355 3.43 11.46 -6.03
N ARG A 356 3.32 12.24 -7.12
CA ARG A 356 4.48 12.84 -7.80
C ARG A 356 5.42 13.64 -6.90
N TRP A 357 4.90 14.21 -5.81
CA TRP A 357 5.66 14.95 -4.81
C TRP A 357 5.97 14.14 -3.54
N ARG A 358 5.68 12.85 -3.53
CA ARG A 358 5.96 11.91 -2.42
C ARG A 358 5.48 12.37 -1.04
N GLN A 359 4.43 13.20 -0.99
CA GLN A 359 3.82 13.62 0.27
C GLN A 359 3.18 12.42 0.98
N ARG A 360 3.37 12.30 2.29
CA ARG A 360 2.86 11.16 3.10
C ARG A 360 1.36 10.93 2.91
N ASP A 361 0.57 12.00 2.94
CA ASP A 361 -0.89 11.90 2.76
C ASP A 361 -1.28 11.45 1.35
N ALA A 362 -0.53 11.87 0.32
CA ALA A 362 -0.74 11.45 -1.06
C ALA A 362 -0.41 9.97 -1.26
N CYS A 363 0.71 9.49 -0.71
CA CYS A 363 1.09 8.08 -0.72
C CYS A 363 0.06 7.21 0.03
N PHE A 364 -0.43 7.69 1.18
CA PHE A 364 -1.47 6.99 1.92
C PHE A 364 -2.82 6.99 1.18
N ALA A 365 -3.15 8.05 0.46
CA ALA A 365 -4.34 8.11 -0.39
C ALA A 365 -4.24 7.11 -1.55
N ALA A 366 -3.07 6.98 -2.20
CA ALA A 366 -2.80 5.99 -3.23
C ALA A 366 -2.95 4.56 -2.70
N PHE A 367 -2.30 4.23 -1.59
CA PHE A 367 -2.48 2.96 -0.89
C PHE A 367 -3.96 2.60 -0.69
N ARG A 368 -4.75 3.54 -0.17
CA ARG A 368 -6.19 3.33 0.05
C ARG A 368 -6.98 3.15 -1.24
N ASN A 369 -6.56 3.80 -2.30
CA ASN A 369 -7.23 3.75 -3.61
C ASN A 369 -7.12 2.36 -4.25
N ASN A 370 -6.11 1.54 -3.89
CA ASN A 370 -6.00 0.15 -4.37
C ASN A 370 -7.22 -0.71 -4.01
N ASN A 371 -7.99 -0.34 -2.98
CA ASN A 371 -9.26 -0.99 -2.71
C ASN A 371 -10.24 -0.86 -3.89
N TRP A 372 -10.28 0.30 -4.54
CA TRP A 372 -11.09 0.51 -5.74
C TRP A 372 -10.52 -0.24 -6.95
N VAL A 373 -9.19 -0.28 -7.10
CA VAL A 373 -8.54 -1.08 -8.16
C VAL A 373 -8.96 -2.54 -8.04
N GLY A 374 -8.86 -3.12 -6.83
CA GLY A 374 -9.27 -4.51 -6.59
C GLY A 374 -10.75 -4.74 -6.90
N GLY A 375 -11.62 -3.80 -6.48
CA GLY A 375 -13.06 -3.88 -6.66
C GLY A 375 -13.51 -3.77 -8.12
N VAL A 376 -12.93 -2.86 -8.91
CA VAL A 376 -13.32 -2.69 -10.33
C VAL A 376 -12.86 -3.85 -11.20
N VAL A 377 -11.68 -4.42 -10.90
CA VAL A 377 -11.21 -5.65 -11.55
C VAL A 377 -12.17 -6.81 -11.25
N TRP A 378 -12.56 -6.98 -9.98
CA TRP A 378 -13.54 -8.00 -9.59
C TRP A 378 -14.89 -7.79 -10.28
N LEU A 379 -15.42 -6.56 -10.28
CA LEU A 379 -16.71 -6.25 -10.90
C LEU A 379 -16.69 -6.55 -12.41
N GLY A 380 -15.63 -6.14 -13.11
CA GLY A 380 -15.46 -6.46 -14.53
C GLY A 380 -15.42 -7.97 -14.81
N MET A 381 -14.74 -8.72 -13.91
CA MET A 381 -14.70 -10.19 -13.98
C MET A 381 -16.08 -10.83 -13.75
N VAL A 382 -16.82 -10.38 -12.71
CA VAL A 382 -18.16 -10.88 -12.40
C VAL A 382 -19.11 -10.66 -13.58
N VAL A 383 -19.12 -9.45 -14.14
CA VAL A 383 -20.00 -9.12 -15.27
C VAL A 383 -19.61 -9.96 -16.51
N ALA A 384 -18.32 -10.10 -16.81
CA ALA A 384 -17.87 -10.91 -17.94
C ALA A 384 -18.26 -12.38 -17.78
N LEU A 385 -18.14 -12.95 -16.57
CA LEU A 385 -18.55 -14.32 -16.28
C LEU A 385 -20.07 -14.51 -16.31
N ALA A 386 -20.84 -13.50 -15.94
CA ALA A 386 -22.31 -13.56 -16.02
C ALA A 386 -22.85 -13.43 -17.44
N MET A 387 -22.03 -12.99 -18.40
CA MET A 387 -22.38 -12.86 -19.81
C MET A 387 -22.00 -14.08 -20.66
N LYS A 388 -21.21 -15.02 -20.10
CA LYS A 388 -20.90 -16.32 -20.73
C LYS A 388 -22.16 -17.18 -20.80
#